data_4838b1801fd2161c5d10bdb82f8caefd
#
_entry.id   4838b1801fd2161c5d10bdb82f8caefd
#
_cell.length_a   1.000
_cell.length_b   1.000
_cell.length_c   1.000
_cell.angle_alpha   90.00
_cell.angle_beta   90.00
_cell.angle_gamma   90.00
#
_symmetry.space_group_name_H-M   'P 1'
#
loop_
_entity.id
_entity.type
_entity.pdbx_description
1 polymer ?
#
loop_
_entity_poly.entity_id
_entity_poly.type
_entity_poly.pdbx_seq_one_letter_code
_entity_poly.pdbx_strand_id
1 'polypeptide(L)'
;MSGYDVCRRVRGGDAVNDPWDPDLPIIMLSAKAEHTDRVRGLNRGADDYVTKPFHYPELLARIGAVLKRVSRARDAHQLAYGDLVVNILSREVTVAGMRVELSAKELALLATLAGEPERVFTKKELLQLVWDFRSPGRTRTLDSHASRLRQKLARHSDDAWIANVWGVGYRLCRPA
;
A
#
# COMPACT_ATOMS: atom_id res chain seq x y z
N MET A 1 -4.01 6.16 31.77
CA MET A 1 -3.37 6.02 30.45
C MET A 1 -3.29 7.42 29.85
N SER A 2 -2.11 7.90 29.49
CA SER A 2 -1.93 9.24 28.89
C SER A 2 -2.18 9.18 27.36
N GLY A 3 -2.49 10.33 26.72
CA GLY A 3 -2.61 10.38 25.26
C GLY A 3 -1.33 9.95 24.54
N TYR A 4 -0.17 10.13 25.17
CA TYR A 4 1.12 9.62 24.68
C TYR A 4 1.19 8.08 24.65
N ASP A 5 0.57 7.42 25.65
CA ASP A 5 0.55 5.95 25.71
C ASP A 5 -0.39 5.39 24.65
N VAL A 6 -1.52 6.07 24.39
CA VAL A 6 -2.44 5.70 23.30
C VAL A 6 -1.73 5.80 21.96
N CYS A 7 -1.06 6.93 21.69
CA CYS A 7 -0.34 7.15 20.45
C CYS A 7 0.74 6.09 20.22
N ARG A 8 1.55 5.79 21.25
CA ARG A 8 2.57 4.74 21.20
C ARG A 8 1.96 3.37 20.94
N ARG A 9 0.82 3.04 21.56
CA ARG A 9 0.15 1.76 21.37
C ARG A 9 -0.39 1.62 19.95
N VAL A 10 -1.01 2.65 19.38
CA VAL A 10 -1.49 2.64 17.99
C VAL A 10 -0.32 2.44 17.01
N ARG A 11 0.85 3.07 17.27
CA ARG A 11 2.03 2.98 16.39
C ARG A 11 2.89 1.74 16.66
N GLY A 12 2.89 1.24 17.87
CA GLY A 12 3.84 0.22 18.35
C GLY A 12 3.50 -1.21 17.95
N GLY A 13 2.26 -1.51 17.59
CA GLY A 13 1.83 -2.83 17.12
C GLY A 13 2.34 -4.00 17.97
N ASP A 14 2.43 -3.84 19.30
CA ASP A 14 3.09 -4.80 20.21
C ASP A 14 2.35 -6.14 20.37
N ALA A 15 1.24 -6.33 19.69
CA ALA A 15 0.49 -7.57 19.72
C ALA A 15 0.06 -8.00 18.32
N VAL A 16 0.29 -9.26 18.00
CA VAL A 16 -0.13 -9.96 16.78
C VAL A 16 -1.67 -9.85 16.52
N ASN A 17 -2.42 -9.30 17.46
CA ASN A 17 -3.87 -9.07 17.43
C ASN A 17 -4.27 -7.65 17.88
N ASP A 18 -3.43 -6.63 17.70
CA ASP A 18 -3.85 -5.27 18.03
C ASP A 18 -4.86 -4.79 16.96
N PRO A 19 -6.09 -4.37 17.34
CA PRO A 19 -7.12 -3.95 16.40
C PRO A 19 -6.85 -2.59 15.74
N TRP A 20 -5.76 -1.93 16.10
CA TRP A 20 -5.45 -0.58 15.62
C TRP A 20 -4.60 -0.62 14.34
N ASP A 21 -5.04 0.15 13.34
CA ASP A 21 -4.23 0.43 12.17
C ASP A 21 -3.04 1.34 12.59
N PRO A 22 -1.77 0.88 12.44
CA PRO A 22 -0.60 1.70 12.80
C PRO A 22 -0.47 2.97 11.94
N ASP A 23 -1.11 3.03 10.78
CA ASP A 23 -1.14 4.19 9.90
C ASP A 23 -2.32 5.14 10.14
N LEU A 24 -3.15 4.85 11.18
CA LEU A 24 -4.26 5.73 11.57
C LEU A 24 -3.76 7.15 11.85
N PRO A 25 -4.30 8.20 11.20
CA PRO A 25 -3.90 9.58 11.47
C PRO A 25 -4.25 10.00 12.90
N ILE A 26 -3.29 10.56 13.64
CA ILE A 26 -3.45 10.96 15.04
C ILE A 26 -3.12 12.44 15.22
N ILE A 27 -4.08 13.22 15.69
CA ILE A 27 -3.86 14.61 16.16
C ILE A 27 -4.00 14.64 17.67
N MET A 28 -2.94 15.06 18.38
CA MET A 28 -2.99 15.21 19.82
C MET A 28 -3.56 16.55 20.23
N LEU A 29 -4.58 16.55 21.10
CA LEU A 29 -5.14 17.77 21.72
C LEU A 29 -4.72 17.82 23.18
N SER A 30 -3.93 18.83 23.58
CA SER A 30 -3.37 18.93 24.94
C SER A 30 -3.45 20.34 25.51
N ALA A 31 -3.63 20.44 26.83
CA ALA A 31 -3.48 21.70 27.56
C ALA A 31 -2.00 22.09 27.76
N LYS A 32 -1.06 21.19 27.49
CA LYS A 32 0.37 21.45 27.62
C LYS A 32 0.88 22.18 26.39
N ALA A 33 1.29 23.44 26.60
CA ALA A 33 1.73 24.34 25.53
C ALA A 33 3.26 24.40 25.35
N GLU A 34 4.04 23.71 26.21
CA GLU A 34 5.48 23.74 26.14
C GLU A 34 6.01 23.10 24.85
N HIS A 35 7.04 23.72 24.29
CA HIS A 35 7.67 23.24 23.06
C HIS A 35 8.17 21.81 23.21
N THR A 36 8.69 21.44 24.37
CA THR A 36 9.15 20.10 24.72
C THR A 36 8.05 19.04 24.68
N ASP A 37 6.84 19.38 25.14
CA ASP A 37 5.69 18.47 25.10
C ASP A 37 5.18 18.25 23.66
N ARG A 38 5.21 19.30 22.83
CA ARG A 38 4.86 19.21 21.42
C ARG A 38 5.84 18.31 20.65
N VAL A 39 7.15 18.52 20.82
CA VAL A 39 8.20 17.69 20.21
C VAL A 39 8.07 16.25 20.69
N ARG A 40 7.79 16.03 21.98
CA ARG A 40 7.60 14.69 22.53
C ARG A 40 6.36 13.99 21.96
N GLY A 41 5.26 14.72 21.70
CA GLY A 41 4.06 14.18 21.06
C GLY A 41 4.34 13.70 19.63
N LEU A 42 4.97 14.55 18.82
CA LEU A 42 5.33 14.24 17.45
C LEU A 42 6.33 13.08 17.36
N ASN A 43 7.35 13.05 18.22
CA ASN A 43 8.32 11.93 18.27
C ASN A 43 7.71 10.59 18.71
N ARG A 44 6.51 10.60 19.29
CA ARG A 44 5.75 9.38 19.63
C ARG A 44 4.75 8.95 18.56
N GLY A 45 4.83 9.57 17.38
CA GLY A 45 4.07 9.15 16.21
C GLY A 45 2.75 9.88 16.02
N ALA A 46 2.50 11.01 16.70
CA ALA A 46 1.38 11.88 16.35
C ALA A 46 1.68 12.64 15.03
N ASP A 47 0.68 12.77 14.16
CA ASP A 47 0.81 13.47 12.87
C ASP A 47 0.72 14.99 13.04
N ASP A 48 0.02 15.47 14.08
CA ASP A 48 -0.01 16.88 14.49
C ASP A 48 -0.34 17.01 15.98
N TYR A 49 -0.10 18.21 16.52
CA TYR A 49 -0.30 18.53 17.93
C TYR A 49 -0.97 19.91 18.04
N VAL A 50 -2.08 19.99 18.76
CA VAL A 50 -2.86 21.22 18.97
C VAL A 50 -2.99 21.50 20.48
N THR A 51 -2.66 22.74 20.87
CA THR A 51 -2.79 23.19 22.26
C THR A 51 -4.18 23.70 22.56
N LYS A 52 -4.69 23.38 23.75
CA LYS A 52 -5.93 23.96 24.29
C LYS A 52 -5.61 25.28 25.01
N PRO A 53 -6.47 26.35 24.86
CA PRO A 53 -7.66 26.41 24.02
C PRO A 53 -7.30 26.54 22.53
N PHE A 54 -8.11 25.96 21.63
CA PHE A 54 -7.97 26.07 20.18
C PHE A 54 -9.22 26.61 19.52
N HIS A 55 -9.06 27.23 18.38
CA HIS A 55 -10.17 27.65 17.55
C HIS A 55 -10.64 26.53 16.63
N TYR A 56 -11.96 26.31 16.56
CA TYR A 56 -12.52 25.23 15.75
C TYR A 56 -12.10 25.27 14.28
N PRO A 57 -12.05 26.46 13.59
CA PRO A 57 -11.52 26.53 12.23
C PRO A 57 -10.06 26.08 12.10
N GLU A 58 -9.21 26.35 13.10
CA GLU A 58 -7.82 25.92 13.12
C GLU A 58 -7.74 24.39 13.18
N LEU A 59 -8.52 23.78 14.07
CA LEU A 59 -8.56 22.31 14.20
C LEU A 59 -8.99 21.66 12.88
N LEU A 60 -10.04 22.17 12.23
CA LEU A 60 -10.50 21.68 10.93
C LEU A 60 -9.42 21.79 9.85
N ALA A 61 -8.71 22.92 9.79
CA ALA A 61 -7.63 23.11 8.83
C ALA A 61 -6.49 22.09 9.03
N ARG A 62 -6.14 21.81 10.30
CA ARG A 62 -5.11 20.81 10.65
C ARG A 62 -5.54 19.40 10.33
N ILE A 63 -6.80 19.03 10.62
CA ILE A 63 -7.37 17.74 10.21
C ILE A 63 -7.27 17.60 8.68
N GLY A 64 -7.69 18.60 7.92
CA GLY A 64 -7.58 18.58 6.45
C GLY A 64 -6.14 18.42 5.96
N ALA A 65 -5.17 19.09 6.59
CA ALA A 65 -3.76 19.00 6.24
C ALA A 65 -3.18 17.60 6.53
N VAL A 66 -3.54 16.98 7.65
CA VAL A 66 -3.12 15.63 8.02
C VAL A 66 -3.72 14.61 7.05
N LEU A 67 -5.02 14.66 6.81
CA LEU A 67 -5.71 13.77 5.88
C LEU A 67 -5.16 13.88 4.46
N LYS A 68 -4.85 15.09 3.98
CA LYS A 68 -4.24 15.31 2.67
C LYS A 68 -2.82 14.73 2.57
N ARG A 69 -2.04 14.74 3.66
CA ARG A 69 -0.72 14.09 3.71
C ARG A 69 -0.83 12.58 3.60
N VAL A 70 -1.76 11.99 4.38
CA VAL A 70 -2.01 10.54 4.36
C VAL A 70 -2.52 10.09 2.99
N SER A 71 -3.46 10.82 2.38
CA SER A 71 -3.93 10.56 1.03
C SER A 71 -2.77 10.58 0.03
N ARG A 72 -1.95 11.63 0.02
CA ARG A 72 -0.79 11.73 -0.88
C ARG A 72 0.23 10.62 -0.67
N ALA A 73 0.47 10.20 0.57
CA ALA A 73 1.36 9.08 0.87
C ALA A 73 0.78 7.76 0.36
N ARG A 74 -0.55 7.56 0.49
CA ARG A 74 -1.25 6.40 -0.10
C ARG A 74 -1.19 6.42 -1.63
N ASP A 75 -1.43 7.58 -2.25
CA ASP A 75 -1.39 7.74 -3.70
C ASP A 75 0.02 7.51 -4.27
N ALA A 76 1.07 7.91 -3.55
CA ALA A 76 2.46 7.68 -3.94
C ALA A 76 2.86 6.20 -3.98
N HIS A 77 2.13 5.34 -3.26
CA HIS A 77 2.34 3.89 -3.23
C HIS A 77 1.23 3.10 -3.94
N GLN A 78 0.34 3.82 -4.64
CA GLN A 78 -0.75 3.26 -5.39
C GLN A 78 -0.42 3.29 -6.89
N LEU A 79 -0.43 2.13 -7.50
CA LEU A 79 -0.32 1.97 -8.95
C LEU A 79 -1.73 1.78 -9.50
N ALA A 80 -2.18 2.70 -10.35
CA ALA A 80 -3.52 2.67 -10.94
C ALA A 80 -3.45 2.59 -12.47
N TYR A 81 -4.15 1.62 -13.04
CA TYR A 81 -4.26 1.37 -14.47
C TYR A 81 -5.72 1.06 -14.81
N GLY A 82 -6.45 2.06 -15.36
CA GLY A 82 -7.88 1.91 -15.54
C GLY A 82 -8.55 1.49 -14.23
N ASP A 83 -9.27 0.41 -14.25
CA ASP A 83 -10.00 -0.12 -13.09
C ASP A 83 -9.12 -0.93 -12.12
N LEU A 84 -7.89 -1.28 -12.50
CA LEU A 84 -6.94 -1.98 -11.64
C LEU A 84 -6.21 -0.99 -10.75
N VAL A 85 -6.31 -1.19 -9.44
CA VAL A 85 -5.57 -0.44 -8.42
C VAL A 85 -4.78 -1.39 -7.55
N VAL A 86 -3.48 -1.13 -7.41
CA VAL A 86 -2.56 -1.91 -6.57
C VAL A 86 -1.96 -0.98 -5.52
N ASN A 87 -2.31 -1.16 -4.26
CA ASN A 87 -1.67 -0.47 -3.15
C ASN A 87 -0.55 -1.35 -2.57
N ILE A 88 0.69 -0.90 -2.75
CA ILE A 88 1.88 -1.68 -2.34
C ILE A 88 2.01 -1.72 -0.81
N LEU A 89 1.67 -0.65 -0.11
CA LEU A 89 1.80 -0.57 1.36
C LEU A 89 0.75 -1.40 2.08
N SER A 90 -0.55 -1.17 1.77
CA SER A 90 -1.64 -1.94 2.39
C SER A 90 -1.74 -3.36 1.83
N ARG A 91 -1.00 -3.67 0.75
CA ARG A 91 -1.05 -4.96 0.03
C ARG A 91 -2.44 -5.29 -0.50
N GLU A 92 -3.21 -4.26 -0.81
CA GLU A 92 -4.57 -4.38 -1.34
C GLU A 92 -4.56 -4.21 -2.85
N VAL A 93 -5.39 -5.02 -3.51
CA VAL A 93 -5.63 -4.93 -4.94
C VAL A 93 -7.12 -4.86 -5.17
N THR A 94 -7.55 -3.93 -6.00
CA THR A 94 -8.94 -3.83 -6.45
C THR A 94 -9.01 -3.78 -7.98
N VAL A 95 -10.08 -4.34 -8.54
CA VAL A 95 -10.44 -4.23 -9.95
C VAL A 95 -11.89 -3.76 -9.99
N ALA A 96 -12.17 -2.66 -10.68
CA ALA A 96 -13.48 -2.01 -10.69
C ALA A 96 -14.04 -1.76 -9.26
N GLY A 97 -13.17 -1.36 -8.32
CA GLY A 97 -13.52 -1.15 -6.91
C GLY A 97 -13.72 -2.43 -6.08
N MET A 98 -13.69 -3.61 -6.70
CA MET A 98 -13.85 -4.89 -6.02
C MET A 98 -12.50 -5.45 -5.57
N ARG A 99 -12.40 -5.84 -4.29
CA ARG A 99 -11.17 -6.39 -3.72
C ARG A 99 -10.82 -7.74 -4.32
N VAL A 100 -9.55 -7.90 -4.70
CA VAL A 100 -9.00 -9.15 -5.23
C VAL A 100 -8.01 -9.75 -4.24
N GLU A 101 -8.29 -10.94 -3.74
CA GLU A 101 -7.41 -11.64 -2.82
C GLU A 101 -6.27 -12.31 -3.57
N LEU A 102 -5.04 -11.82 -3.34
CA LEU A 102 -3.82 -12.33 -3.94
C LEU A 102 -2.92 -12.97 -2.87
N SER A 103 -2.23 -14.05 -3.23
CA SER A 103 -1.11 -14.55 -2.44
C SER A 103 0.07 -13.57 -2.49
N ALA A 104 1.00 -13.66 -1.54
CA ALA A 104 2.18 -12.79 -1.49
C ALA A 104 2.98 -12.78 -2.79
N LYS A 105 3.11 -13.91 -3.48
CA LYS A 105 3.85 -14.02 -4.75
C LYS A 105 3.05 -13.49 -5.94
N GLU A 106 1.73 -13.64 -5.95
CA GLU A 106 0.85 -13.06 -6.97
C GLU A 106 0.84 -11.53 -6.86
N LEU A 107 0.76 -10.99 -5.63
CA LEU A 107 0.87 -9.55 -5.40
C LEU A 107 2.23 -9.01 -5.82
N ALA A 108 3.34 -9.64 -5.43
CA ALA A 108 4.67 -9.21 -5.81
C ALA A 108 4.86 -9.25 -7.35
N LEU A 109 4.34 -10.28 -8.01
CA LEU A 109 4.36 -10.36 -9.47
C LEU A 109 3.55 -9.21 -10.10
N LEU A 110 2.32 -8.96 -9.62
CA LEU A 110 1.48 -7.88 -10.11
C LEU A 110 2.13 -6.51 -9.87
N ALA A 111 2.67 -6.25 -8.67
CA ALA A 111 3.34 -4.99 -8.34
C ALA A 111 4.58 -4.75 -9.21
N THR A 112 5.38 -5.80 -9.51
CA THR A 112 6.52 -5.70 -10.41
C THR A 112 6.09 -5.32 -11.82
N LEU A 113 5.05 -5.95 -12.36
CA LEU A 113 4.52 -5.65 -13.70
C LEU A 113 3.89 -4.26 -13.75
N ALA A 114 3.17 -3.86 -12.70
CA ALA A 114 2.50 -2.57 -12.59
C ALA A 114 3.46 -1.40 -12.36
N GLY A 115 4.64 -1.65 -11.82
CA GLY A 115 5.69 -0.63 -11.66
C GLY A 115 6.22 -0.09 -12.98
N GLU A 116 6.25 -0.90 -14.02
CA GLU A 116 6.66 -0.53 -15.37
C GLU A 116 5.66 -1.12 -16.39
N PRO A 117 4.49 -0.53 -16.54
CA PRO A 117 3.44 -1.04 -17.42
C PRO A 117 3.91 -1.03 -18.88
N GLU A 118 3.40 -1.97 -19.65
CA GLU A 118 3.76 -2.19 -21.05
C GLU A 118 5.21 -2.69 -21.27
N ARG A 119 6.09 -2.60 -20.27
CA ARG A 119 7.40 -3.26 -20.33
C ARG A 119 7.22 -4.78 -20.33
N VAL A 120 7.89 -5.43 -21.25
CA VAL A 120 7.97 -6.89 -21.27
C VAL A 120 9.11 -7.33 -20.34
N PHE A 121 8.75 -7.97 -19.23
CA PHE A 121 9.72 -8.59 -18.34
C PHE A 121 9.99 -10.01 -18.80
N THR A 122 11.26 -10.39 -18.92
CA THR A 122 11.63 -11.76 -19.22
C THR A 122 11.29 -12.70 -18.06
N LYS A 123 11.06 -13.97 -18.33
CA LYS A 123 10.82 -14.96 -17.26
C LYS A 123 11.96 -15.01 -16.26
N LYS A 124 13.21 -14.86 -16.70
CA LYS A 124 14.40 -14.83 -15.85
C LYS A 124 14.38 -13.63 -14.90
N GLU A 125 14.09 -12.41 -15.39
CA GLU A 125 13.97 -11.20 -14.56
C GLU A 125 12.88 -11.38 -13.51
N LEU A 126 11.69 -11.85 -13.88
CA LEU A 126 10.59 -12.05 -12.95
C LEU A 126 10.91 -13.07 -11.87
N LEU A 127 11.58 -14.17 -12.22
CA LEU A 127 12.04 -15.17 -11.24
C LEU A 127 13.05 -14.58 -10.27
N GLN A 128 13.92 -13.72 -10.75
CA GLN A 128 14.91 -13.03 -9.90
C GLN A 128 14.25 -11.98 -9.01
N LEU A 129 13.40 -11.09 -9.55
CA LEU A 129 12.78 -9.99 -8.82
C LEU A 129 11.74 -10.46 -7.78
N VAL A 130 10.95 -11.49 -8.12
CA VAL A 130 9.83 -11.93 -7.29
C VAL A 130 10.19 -13.12 -6.39
N TRP A 131 11.08 -14.02 -6.82
CA TRP A 131 11.44 -15.25 -6.08
C TRP A 131 12.87 -15.29 -5.59
N ASP A 132 13.71 -14.29 -5.94
CA ASP A 132 15.16 -14.24 -5.65
C ASP A 132 15.92 -15.48 -6.22
N PHE A 133 15.42 -16.08 -7.30
CA PHE A 133 16.08 -17.21 -7.96
C PHE A 133 17.24 -16.71 -8.82
N ARG A 134 18.46 -17.02 -8.41
CA ARG A 134 19.70 -16.70 -9.16
C ARG A 134 20.02 -17.68 -10.28
N SER A 135 19.32 -18.80 -10.35
CA SER A 135 19.56 -19.86 -11.35
C SER A 135 18.31 -20.09 -12.22
N PRO A 136 18.44 -20.36 -13.53
CA PRO A 136 17.33 -20.46 -14.49
C PRO A 136 16.50 -21.75 -14.40
N GLY A 137 16.38 -22.38 -13.22
CA GLY A 137 15.68 -23.62 -13.05
C GLY A 137 14.25 -23.48 -12.52
N ARG A 138 13.24 -23.73 -13.33
CA ARG A 138 11.80 -23.91 -13.08
C ARG A 138 10.92 -22.69 -13.36
N THR A 139 10.76 -22.39 -14.64
CA THR A 139 9.74 -21.42 -15.13
C THR A 139 8.30 -21.82 -14.81
N ARG A 140 8.01 -23.09 -14.54
CA ARG A 140 6.66 -23.58 -14.18
C ARG A 140 6.05 -22.86 -12.98
N THR A 141 6.85 -22.46 -12.00
CA THR A 141 6.35 -21.71 -10.82
C THR A 141 5.81 -20.35 -11.25
N LEU A 142 6.55 -19.59 -12.06
CA LEU A 142 6.12 -18.29 -12.58
C LEU A 142 4.84 -18.44 -13.43
N ASP A 143 4.83 -19.37 -14.36
CA ASP A 143 3.69 -19.58 -15.27
C ASP A 143 2.41 -19.96 -14.49
N SER A 144 2.53 -20.76 -13.43
CA SER A 144 1.42 -21.12 -12.56
C SER A 144 0.87 -19.93 -11.77
N HIS A 145 1.75 -19.06 -11.23
CA HIS A 145 1.32 -17.84 -10.52
C HIS A 145 0.72 -16.81 -11.49
N ALA A 146 1.31 -16.60 -12.66
CA ALA A 146 0.77 -15.72 -13.68
C ALA A 146 -0.62 -16.18 -14.18
N SER A 147 -0.81 -17.50 -14.33
CA SER A 147 -2.12 -18.07 -14.69
C SER A 147 -3.17 -17.82 -13.61
N ARG A 148 -2.86 -18.12 -12.34
CA ARG A 148 -3.78 -17.88 -11.22
C ARG A 148 -4.09 -16.39 -11.04
N LEU A 149 -3.09 -15.54 -11.15
CA LEU A 149 -3.26 -14.09 -11.08
C LEU A 149 -4.21 -13.59 -12.16
N ARG A 150 -4.02 -14.00 -13.42
CA ARG A 150 -4.97 -13.69 -14.51
C ARG A 150 -6.40 -14.13 -14.21
N GLN A 151 -6.57 -15.37 -13.74
CA GLN A 151 -7.91 -15.88 -13.39
C GLN A 151 -8.59 -15.08 -12.27
N LYS A 152 -7.81 -14.61 -11.27
CA LYS A 152 -8.35 -13.80 -10.18
C LYS A 152 -8.76 -12.41 -10.65
N LEU A 153 -7.93 -11.76 -11.47
CA LEU A 153 -8.26 -10.44 -12.02
C LEU A 153 -9.46 -10.51 -12.98
N ALA A 154 -9.53 -11.51 -13.83
CA ALA A 154 -10.63 -11.73 -14.79
C ALA A 154 -11.99 -12.03 -14.15
N ARG A 155 -12.06 -12.27 -12.83
CA ARG A 155 -13.35 -12.41 -12.13
C ARG A 155 -14.09 -11.08 -11.95
N HIS A 156 -13.38 -9.97 -12.08
CA HIS A 156 -13.89 -8.63 -11.78
C HIS A 156 -13.81 -7.68 -12.98
N SER A 157 -13.26 -8.12 -14.11
CA SER A 157 -13.18 -7.35 -15.36
C SER A 157 -12.93 -8.31 -16.52
N ASP A 158 -13.49 -7.98 -17.68
CA ASP A 158 -13.22 -8.70 -18.93
C ASP A 158 -11.87 -8.33 -19.55
N ASP A 159 -11.15 -7.39 -18.95
CA ASP A 159 -9.86 -6.92 -19.45
C ASP A 159 -8.73 -7.94 -19.23
N ALA A 160 -7.88 -8.07 -20.22
CA ALA A 160 -6.67 -8.89 -20.16
C ALA A 160 -5.51 -8.12 -19.50
N TRP A 161 -5.51 -8.01 -18.18
CA TRP A 161 -4.50 -7.26 -17.41
C TRP A 161 -3.06 -7.75 -17.60
N ILE A 162 -2.86 -9.03 -17.86
CA ILE A 162 -1.52 -9.64 -17.98
C ILE A 162 -1.41 -10.41 -19.28
N ALA A 163 -0.54 -9.93 -20.18
CA ALA A 163 -0.21 -10.64 -21.39
C ALA A 163 1.01 -11.53 -21.23
N ASN A 164 0.94 -12.73 -21.81
CA ASN A 164 2.09 -13.57 -22.04
C ASN A 164 2.70 -13.21 -23.40
N VAL A 165 3.92 -12.69 -23.40
CA VAL A 165 4.69 -12.47 -24.63
C VAL A 165 5.46 -13.75 -24.92
N TRP A 166 5.02 -14.46 -25.94
CA TRP A 166 5.47 -15.82 -26.27
C TRP A 166 7.00 -15.87 -26.42
N GLY A 167 7.64 -16.84 -25.79
CA GLY A 167 9.11 -16.99 -25.81
C GLY A 167 9.90 -15.99 -24.97
N VAL A 168 9.28 -14.91 -24.45
CA VAL A 168 9.95 -13.84 -23.71
C VAL A 168 9.54 -13.82 -22.25
N GLY A 169 8.26 -13.54 -21.94
CA GLY A 169 7.82 -13.37 -20.56
C GLY A 169 6.44 -12.75 -20.43
N TYR A 170 6.29 -11.79 -19.51
CA TYR A 170 5.01 -11.18 -19.18
C TYR A 170 5.07 -9.66 -19.15
N ARG A 171 3.95 -9.01 -19.39
CA ARG A 171 3.76 -7.57 -19.20
C ARG A 171 2.38 -7.28 -18.62
N LEU A 172 2.22 -6.11 -17.99
CA LEU A 172 0.92 -5.56 -17.73
C LEU A 172 0.37 -4.94 -19.02
N CYS A 173 -0.91 -5.15 -19.30
CA CYS A 173 -1.61 -4.50 -20.41
C CYS A 173 -2.50 -3.38 -19.87
N ARG A 174 -2.59 -2.28 -20.60
CA ARG A 174 -3.69 -1.34 -20.38
C ARG A 174 -4.98 -1.94 -20.93
N PRO A 175 -6.10 -1.81 -20.21
CA PRO A 175 -7.40 -2.02 -20.80
C PRO A 175 -7.60 -1.06 -21.98
N ALA A 176 -8.32 -1.49 -22.97
CA ALA A 176 -8.67 -0.69 -24.15
C ALA A 176 -9.62 0.44 -23.79
#